data_72698b8316c7f5d7db4140ac39319518
#
_entry.id   72698b8316c7f5d7db4140ac39319518
#
_cell.length_a   1.000
_cell.length_b   1.000
_cell.length_c   1.000
_cell.angle_alpha   90.00
_cell.angle_beta   90.00
_cell.angle_gamma   90.00
#
_symmetry.space_group_name_H-M   'P 1'
#
loop_
_entity.id
_entity.type
_entity.pdbx_description
1 polymer ?
#
loop_
_entity_poly.entity_id
_entity_poly.type
_entity_poly.pdbx_seq_one_letter_code
_entity_poly.pdbx_strand_id
1 'polypeptide(L)' 'MKKFIVSVREVHVQGYAIEAKNKDDAISRIAHEGEGDILEDRFEYSHTLDPETWTVEETKD' A
#
# COMPACT_ATOMS: atom_id res chain seq x y z
N MET A 1 3.06 -13.49 31.31
CA MET A 1 2.97 -13.76 29.86
C MET A 1 4.00 -12.95 29.11
N LYS A 2 4.44 -13.47 27.99
CA LYS A 2 5.36 -12.74 27.11
C LYS A 2 4.59 -11.87 26.14
N LYS A 3 5.21 -10.79 25.72
CA LYS A 3 4.59 -9.86 24.77
C LYS A 3 5.33 -9.90 23.44
N PHE A 4 4.58 -9.90 22.35
CA PHE A 4 5.13 -9.96 21.01
C PHE A 4 4.59 -8.83 20.15
N ILE A 5 5.38 -8.43 19.16
CA ILE A 5 4.93 -7.54 18.11
C ILE A 5 4.85 -8.38 16.84
N VAL A 6 3.66 -8.46 16.28
CA VAL A 6 3.43 -9.20 15.04
C VAL A 6 3.23 -8.18 13.93
N SER A 7 4.11 -8.21 12.95
CA SER A 7 3.99 -7.31 11.80
C SER A 7 3.24 -8.02 10.69
N VAL A 8 2.00 -7.64 10.54
CA VAL A 8 1.08 -8.20 9.54
C VAL A 8 1.34 -7.54 8.20
N ARG A 9 1.58 -8.34 7.17
CA ARG A 9 1.83 -7.81 5.84
C ARG A 9 0.54 -7.71 5.07
N GLU A 10 0.25 -6.51 4.59
CA GLU A 10 -0.99 -6.20 3.90
C GLU A 10 -0.71 -5.46 2.61
N VAL A 11 -1.63 -5.57 1.65
CA VAL A 11 -1.57 -4.81 0.40
C VAL A 11 -2.66 -3.75 0.45
N HIS A 12 -2.28 -2.52 0.21
CA HIS A 12 -3.18 -1.38 0.17
C HIS A 12 -3.18 -0.75 -1.21
N VAL A 13 -4.28 -0.12 -1.56
CA VAL A 13 -4.43 0.57 -2.84
C VAL A 13 -4.55 2.06 -2.55
N GLN A 14 -3.69 2.86 -3.20
CA GLN A 14 -3.71 4.31 -3.10
C GLN A 14 -4.21 4.90 -4.41
N GLY A 15 -5.22 5.75 -4.33
CA GLY A 15 -5.76 6.43 -5.50
C GLY A 15 -4.98 7.71 -5.83
N TYR A 16 -4.82 7.98 -7.10
CA TYR A 16 -4.21 9.21 -7.63
C TYR A 16 -5.10 9.80 -8.70
N ALA A 17 -5.26 11.10 -8.70
CA ALA A 17 -5.98 11.82 -9.74
C ALA A 17 -4.98 12.35 -10.76
N ILE A 18 -5.28 12.21 -12.05
CA ILE A 18 -4.43 12.71 -13.11
C ILE A 18 -5.26 12.99 -14.38
N GLU A 19 -4.87 14.02 -15.11
CA GLU A 19 -5.43 14.30 -16.42
C GLU A 19 -4.54 13.66 -17.47
N ALA A 20 -5.15 12.98 -18.42
CA ALA A 20 -4.42 12.25 -19.45
C ALA A 20 -5.29 12.08 -20.71
N LYS A 21 -4.67 11.65 -21.79
CA LYS A 21 -5.36 11.45 -23.06
C LYS A 21 -6.25 10.21 -23.06
N ASN A 22 -5.82 9.19 -22.34
CA ASN A 22 -6.53 7.91 -22.23
C ASN A 22 -6.00 7.14 -21.03
N LYS A 23 -6.53 5.94 -20.79
CA LYS A 23 -6.14 5.12 -19.63
C LYS A 23 -4.66 4.75 -19.62
N ASP A 24 -4.13 4.35 -20.77
CA ASP A 24 -2.72 3.96 -20.87
C ASP A 24 -1.79 5.13 -20.59
N ASP A 25 -2.14 6.31 -21.08
CA ASP A 25 -1.39 7.52 -20.83
C ASP A 25 -1.42 7.88 -19.33
N ALA A 26 -2.58 7.71 -18.69
CA ALA A 26 -2.72 7.97 -17.27
C ALA A 26 -1.81 7.07 -16.44
N ILE A 27 -1.81 5.78 -16.73
CA ILE A 27 -0.96 4.80 -16.04
C ILE A 27 0.51 5.16 -16.24
N SER A 28 0.89 5.47 -17.48
CA SER A 28 2.27 5.81 -17.82
C SER A 28 2.76 7.05 -17.09
N ARG A 29 1.93 8.08 -17.02
CA ARG A 29 2.30 9.32 -16.34
C ARG A 29 2.53 9.12 -14.85
N ILE A 30 1.72 8.30 -14.21
CA ILE A 30 1.88 8.01 -12.78
C ILE A 30 3.08 7.09 -12.56
N ALA A 31 3.17 6.01 -13.34
CA ALA A 31 4.20 4.97 -13.13
C ALA A 31 5.60 5.43 -13.51
N HIS A 32 5.74 6.17 -14.60
CA HIS A 32 7.06 6.52 -15.15
C HIS A 32 7.46 7.96 -14.96
N GLU A 33 6.52 8.87 -14.87
CA GLU A 33 6.80 10.30 -14.76
C GLU A 33 6.57 10.86 -13.36
N GLY A 34 6.01 10.05 -12.47
CA GLY A 34 5.75 10.47 -11.08
C GLY A 34 4.73 11.59 -10.95
N GLU A 35 3.86 11.75 -11.95
CA GLU A 35 2.82 12.77 -11.92
C GLU A 35 1.60 12.28 -11.16
N GLY A 36 0.65 13.18 -10.95
CA GLY A 36 -0.62 12.85 -10.30
C GLY A 36 -0.69 13.39 -8.88
N ASP A 37 -1.91 13.66 -8.46
CA ASP A 37 -2.19 14.16 -7.11
C ASP A 37 -2.72 13.02 -6.25
N ILE A 38 -2.13 12.84 -5.08
CA ILE A 38 -2.56 11.80 -4.17
C ILE A 38 -3.95 12.12 -3.61
N LEU A 39 -4.82 11.11 -3.59
CA LEU A 39 -6.15 11.22 -3.02
C LEU A 39 -6.14 10.51 -1.67
N GLU A 40 -6.00 11.26 -0.60
CA GLU A 40 -5.87 10.69 0.75
C GLU A 40 -7.08 9.86 1.18
N ASP A 41 -8.26 10.20 0.68
CA ASP A 41 -9.49 9.47 0.97
C ASP A 41 -9.66 8.22 0.11
N ARG A 42 -8.72 7.94 -0.78
CA ARG A 42 -8.71 6.78 -1.66
C ARG A 42 -7.59 5.81 -1.33
N PHE A 43 -7.30 5.67 -0.06
CA PHE A 43 -6.37 4.67 0.45
C PHE A 43 -7.20 3.53 1.03
N GLU A 44 -7.15 2.38 0.40
CA GLU A 44 -8.00 1.25 0.77
C GLU A 44 -7.19 -0.01 1.05
N TYR A 45 -7.61 -0.76 2.06
CA TYR A 45 -7.09 -2.08 2.31
C TYR A 45 -7.52 -3.00 1.18
N SER A 46 -6.60 -3.75 0.59
CA SER A 46 -6.90 -4.70 -0.46
C SER A 46 -6.99 -6.11 0.10
N HIS A 47 -5.88 -6.62 0.63
CA HIS A 47 -5.87 -7.97 1.21
C HIS A 47 -4.66 -8.15 2.11
N THR A 48 -4.77 -9.14 2.98
CA THR A 48 -3.69 -9.53 3.90
C THR A 48 -2.90 -10.67 3.27
N LEU A 49 -1.58 -10.59 3.33
CA LEU A 49 -0.74 -11.67 2.85
C LEU A 49 -0.75 -12.83 3.86
N ASP A 50 -0.36 -14.02 3.40
CA ASP A 50 -0.36 -15.20 4.25
C ASP A 50 0.41 -15.00 5.55
N PRO A 51 -0.08 -15.53 6.68
CA PRO A 51 0.61 -15.40 7.96
C PRO A 51 2.05 -15.88 7.95
N GLU A 52 2.40 -16.77 7.04
CA GLU A 52 3.78 -17.24 6.88
C GLU A 52 4.76 -16.12 6.49
N THR A 53 4.23 -15.05 5.88
CA THR A 53 5.05 -13.90 5.49
C THR A 53 5.21 -12.87 6.59
N TRP A 54 4.45 -13.01 7.67
CA TRP A 54 4.48 -12.07 8.78
C TRP A 54 5.73 -12.26 9.62
N THR A 55 6.16 -11.22 10.30
CA THR A 55 7.30 -11.30 11.22
C THR A 55 6.82 -11.17 12.65
N VAL A 56 7.52 -11.82 13.54
CA VAL A 56 7.20 -11.80 14.98
C VAL A 56 8.46 -11.44 15.74
N GLU A 57 8.30 -10.56 16.69
CA GLU A 57 9.40 -10.08 17.51
C GLU A 57 8.98 -10.11 18.96
N GLU A 58 9.80 -10.72 19.83
CA GLU A 58 9.52 -10.73 21.26
C GLU A 58 10.01 -9.42 21.87
N THR A 59 9.16 -8.75 22.63
CA THR A 59 9.55 -7.50 23.25
C THR A 59 10.12 -7.76 24.65
N LYS A 60 11.07 -6.90 25.01
CA LYS A 60 11.58 -6.85 26.38
C LYS A 60 10.97 -5.60 26.99
N ASP A 61 10.22 -5.75 28.01
CA ASP A 61 9.64 -4.60 28.68
C ASP A 61 10.14 -4.44 30.10
#